data_4731020a5ad521e40471ed3796eafcc4
#
_entry.id   4731020a5ad521e40471ed3796eafcc4
#
_cell.length_a   1.000
_cell.length_b   1.000
_cell.length_c   1.000
_cell.angle_alpha   90.00
_cell.angle_beta   90.00
_cell.angle_gamma   90.00
#
_symmetry.space_group_name_H-M   'P 1'
#
loop_
_entity.id
_entity.type
_entity.pdbx_description
1 polymer ?
#
loop_
_entity_poly.entity_id
_entity_poly.type
_entity_poly.pdbx_seq_one_letter_code
_entity_poly.pdbx_strand_id
1 'polypeptide(L)'
;MNRESLDRFLPGRRLAMAALGLLAAIIIGIGIYWSIAPAPLNVNEVTARRLGNTESKQVIGSTSAATLIEIAETLLEKPGGFLSNDIMPPGLYLDNIPNWEFGVLVQVRDFSRAFRED
;
A
#
# COMPACT_ATOMS: atom_id res chain seq x y z
N MET A 1 31.86 39.15 16.62
CA MET A 1 31.58 37.69 16.51
C MET A 1 32.89 37.02 16.10
N ASN A 2 33.52 36.30 17.04
CA ASN A 2 34.90 35.80 16.85
C ASN A 2 34.90 34.59 15.89
N ARG A 3 35.97 34.49 15.06
CA ARG A 3 36.15 33.36 14.10
C ARG A 3 36.12 32.01 14.82
N GLU A 4 36.63 31.90 16.04
CA GLU A 4 36.58 30.66 16.85
C GLU A 4 35.16 30.19 17.24
N SER A 5 34.19 31.10 17.38
CA SER A 5 32.81 30.72 17.64
C SER A 5 32.11 30.16 16.38
N LEU A 6 32.48 30.65 15.20
CA LEU A 6 32.00 30.16 13.90
C LEU A 6 32.50 28.75 13.61
N ASP A 7 33.78 28.48 13.86
CA ASP A 7 34.39 27.16 13.62
C ASP A 7 33.81 26.05 14.56
N ARG A 8 33.33 26.42 15.74
CA ARG A 8 32.68 25.51 16.67
C ARG A 8 31.23 25.15 16.26
N PHE A 9 30.54 26.02 15.52
CA PHE A 9 29.19 25.80 14.99
C PHE A 9 29.17 25.07 13.64
N LEU A 10 30.26 25.16 12.85
CA LEU A 10 30.35 24.55 11.51
C LEU A 10 30.22 23.02 11.49
N PRO A 11 30.86 22.24 12.40
CA PRO A 11 30.68 20.78 12.41
C PRO A 11 29.28 20.37 12.82
N GLY A 12 28.65 21.03 13.78
CA GLY A 12 27.27 20.76 14.20
C GLY A 12 26.24 21.04 13.11
N ARG A 13 26.44 22.15 12.36
CA ARG A 13 25.58 22.51 11.22
C ARG A 13 25.70 21.51 10.08
N ARG A 14 26.89 21.04 9.77
CA ARG A 14 27.13 20.02 8.73
C ARG A 14 26.50 18.70 9.14
N LEU A 15 26.65 18.30 10.39
CA LEU A 15 26.03 17.10 10.92
C LEU A 15 24.49 17.18 10.89
N ALA A 16 23.92 18.33 11.29
CA ALA A 16 22.48 18.56 11.21
C ALA A 16 21.96 18.50 9.77
N MET A 17 22.67 19.10 8.82
CA MET A 17 22.30 19.03 7.40
C MET A 17 22.41 17.61 6.84
N ALA A 18 23.43 16.86 7.23
CA ALA A 18 23.57 15.45 6.84
C ALA A 18 22.45 14.58 7.42
N ALA A 19 22.10 14.79 8.68
CA ALA A 19 20.98 14.09 9.33
C ALA A 19 19.63 14.42 8.66
N LEU A 20 19.38 15.68 8.32
CA LEU A 20 18.19 16.12 7.60
C LEU A 20 18.13 15.51 6.20
N GLY A 21 19.26 15.50 5.49
CA GLY A 21 19.35 14.87 4.18
C GLY A 21 19.10 13.36 4.21
N LEU A 22 19.62 12.67 5.22
CA LEU A 22 19.36 11.25 5.43
C LEU A 22 17.87 10.99 5.73
N LEU A 23 17.27 11.79 6.61
CA LEU A 23 15.85 11.69 6.92
C LEU A 23 14.98 11.88 5.66
N ALA A 24 15.28 12.90 4.87
CA ALA A 24 14.58 13.14 3.61
C ALA A 24 14.73 11.96 2.64
N ALA A 25 15.93 11.40 2.51
CA ALA A 25 16.18 10.22 1.67
C ALA A 25 15.38 8.99 2.14
N ILE A 26 15.26 8.77 3.46
CA ILE A 26 14.46 7.70 4.03
C ILE A 26 12.96 7.90 3.71
N ILE A 27 12.43 9.10 3.91
CA ILE A 27 11.03 9.43 3.60
C ILE A 27 10.72 9.21 2.12
N ILE A 28 11.62 9.65 1.22
CA ILE A 28 11.47 9.44 -0.21
C ILE A 28 11.52 7.94 -0.55
N GLY A 29 12.46 7.20 0.02
CA GLY A 29 12.59 5.75 -0.19
C GLY A 29 11.34 4.99 0.25
N ILE A 30 10.78 5.31 1.41
CA ILE A 30 9.51 4.73 1.89
C ILE A 30 8.36 5.12 0.95
N GLY A 31 8.31 6.37 0.50
CA GLY A 31 7.29 6.82 -0.45
C GLY A 31 7.33 6.04 -1.77
N ILE A 32 8.51 5.83 -2.33
CA ILE A 32 8.69 5.01 -3.55
C ILE A 32 8.21 3.58 -3.29
N TYR A 33 8.61 2.97 -2.17
CA TYR A 33 8.19 1.62 -1.82
C TYR A 33 6.66 1.49 -1.68
N TRP A 34 5.99 2.45 -1.06
CA TRP A 34 4.53 2.47 -0.91
C TRP A 34 3.78 2.77 -2.21
N SER A 35 4.46 3.40 -3.17
CA SER A 35 3.89 3.68 -4.51
C SER A 35 3.84 2.47 -5.44
N ILE A 36 4.42 1.33 -5.03
CA ILE A 36 4.42 0.12 -5.85
C ILE A 36 2.99 -0.44 -5.91
N ALA A 37 2.42 -0.43 -7.11
CA ALA A 37 1.10 -1.01 -7.34
C ALA A 37 1.14 -2.53 -7.21
N PRO A 38 0.11 -3.16 -6.60
CA PRO A 38 -0.02 -4.61 -6.60
C PRO A 38 -0.09 -5.20 -8.00
N ALA A 39 0.39 -6.43 -8.15
CA ALA A 39 0.30 -7.15 -9.41
C ALA A 39 -1.17 -7.39 -9.81
N PRO A 40 -1.48 -7.42 -11.11
CA PRO A 40 -2.81 -7.78 -11.59
C PRO A 40 -3.21 -9.18 -11.10
N LEU A 41 -4.44 -9.31 -10.67
CA LEU A 41 -4.98 -10.54 -10.11
C LEU A 41 -5.38 -11.51 -11.23
N ASN A 42 -4.90 -12.75 -11.16
CA ASN A 42 -5.34 -13.82 -12.05
C ASN A 42 -6.42 -14.66 -11.37
N VAL A 43 -7.67 -14.48 -11.76
CA VAL A 43 -8.85 -15.13 -11.16
C VAL A 43 -8.73 -16.66 -11.20
N ASN A 44 -8.25 -17.23 -12.30
CA ASN A 44 -8.12 -18.69 -12.44
C ASN A 44 -7.09 -19.25 -11.47
N GLU A 45 -5.97 -18.57 -11.30
CA GLU A 45 -4.91 -18.97 -10.37
C GLU A 45 -5.39 -18.86 -8.91
N VAL A 46 -6.08 -17.78 -8.57
CA VAL A 46 -6.67 -17.58 -7.25
C VAL A 46 -7.68 -18.67 -6.93
N THR A 47 -8.56 -18.95 -7.88
CA THR A 47 -9.58 -20.02 -7.75
C THR A 47 -8.93 -21.38 -7.54
N ALA A 48 -7.94 -21.73 -8.35
CA ALA A 48 -7.20 -22.98 -8.22
C ALA A 48 -6.47 -23.10 -6.87
N ARG A 49 -5.87 -22.03 -6.40
CA ARG A 49 -5.15 -22.01 -5.12
C ARG A 49 -6.07 -22.13 -3.92
N ARG A 50 -7.22 -21.44 -3.92
CA ARG A 50 -8.14 -21.42 -2.77
C ARG A 50 -9.13 -22.57 -2.73
N LEU A 51 -9.59 -23.01 -3.89
CA LEU A 51 -10.66 -24.03 -4.00
C LEU A 51 -10.11 -25.40 -4.43
N GLY A 52 -8.87 -25.46 -4.86
CA GLY A 52 -8.25 -26.65 -5.47
C GLY A 52 -8.70 -26.86 -6.91
N ASN A 53 -7.97 -27.74 -7.61
CA ASN A 53 -8.20 -28.01 -9.05
C ASN A 53 -9.41 -28.91 -9.33
N THR A 54 -10.29 -29.12 -8.38
CA THR A 54 -11.41 -30.04 -8.53
C THR A 54 -12.64 -29.30 -9.02
N GLU A 55 -12.77 -29.14 -10.33
CA GLU A 55 -13.93 -28.50 -10.99
C GLU A 55 -15.29 -29.07 -10.58
N SER A 56 -15.33 -30.35 -10.21
CA SER A 56 -16.57 -31.07 -9.86
C SER A 56 -17.18 -30.68 -8.50
N LYS A 57 -16.52 -29.85 -7.69
CA LYS A 57 -16.98 -29.42 -6.37
C LYS A 57 -17.19 -27.92 -6.20
N GLN A 58 -17.03 -27.15 -7.28
CA GLN A 58 -17.20 -25.70 -7.18
C GLN A 58 -18.69 -25.35 -7.09
N VAL A 59 -19.07 -24.76 -5.98
CA VAL A 59 -20.40 -24.19 -5.78
C VAL A 59 -20.52 -22.89 -6.58
N ILE A 60 -21.69 -22.61 -7.11
CA ILE A 60 -21.98 -21.33 -7.79
C ILE A 60 -21.58 -20.18 -6.85
N GLY A 61 -20.81 -19.22 -7.36
CA GLY A 61 -20.34 -18.08 -6.61
C GLY A 61 -19.01 -18.31 -5.86
N SER A 62 -18.50 -19.54 -5.76
CA SER A 62 -17.23 -19.81 -5.04
C SER A 62 -16.01 -19.09 -5.64
N THR A 63 -15.92 -19.03 -6.97
CA THR A 63 -14.87 -18.27 -7.67
C THR A 63 -14.95 -16.78 -7.35
N SER A 64 -16.15 -16.22 -7.36
CA SER A 64 -16.36 -14.80 -7.05
C SER A 64 -16.02 -14.49 -5.59
N ALA A 65 -16.40 -15.37 -4.67
CA ALA A 65 -16.04 -15.23 -3.25
C ALA A 65 -14.53 -15.35 -3.03
N ALA A 66 -13.87 -16.31 -3.67
CA ALA A 66 -12.41 -16.47 -3.61
C ALA A 66 -11.68 -15.23 -4.14
N THR A 67 -12.17 -14.68 -5.26
CA THR A 67 -11.61 -13.45 -5.86
C THR A 67 -11.81 -12.26 -4.93
N LEU A 68 -12.98 -12.10 -4.33
CA LEU A 68 -13.27 -11.01 -3.40
C LEU A 68 -12.35 -11.05 -2.17
N ILE A 69 -12.13 -12.24 -1.61
CA ILE A 69 -11.20 -12.42 -0.48
C ILE A 69 -9.78 -12.04 -0.88
N GLU A 70 -9.31 -12.49 -2.04
CA GLU A 70 -7.98 -12.17 -2.55
C GLU A 70 -7.77 -10.67 -2.77
N ILE A 71 -8.78 -9.98 -3.30
CA ILE A 71 -8.75 -8.52 -3.48
C ILE A 71 -8.67 -7.82 -2.12
N ALA A 72 -9.45 -8.26 -1.14
CA ALA A 72 -9.43 -7.70 0.20
C ALA A 72 -8.06 -7.93 0.90
N GLU A 73 -7.48 -9.12 0.76
CA GLU A 73 -6.13 -9.42 1.27
C GLU A 73 -5.07 -8.55 0.58
N THR A 74 -5.12 -8.44 -0.75
CA THR A 74 -4.22 -7.56 -1.51
C THR A 74 -4.30 -6.12 -1.04
N LEU A 75 -5.50 -5.63 -0.73
CA LEU A 75 -5.70 -4.28 -0.19
C LEU A 75 -4.99 -4.06 1.15
N LEU A 76 -4.96 -5.09 2.00
CA LEU A 76 -4.38 -5.02 3.34
C LEU A 76 -2.88 -5.36 3.38
N GLU A 77 -2.41 -6.26 2.50
CA GLU A 77 -1.06 -6.83 2.56
C GLU A 77 -0.07 -6.21 1.56
N LYS A 78 -0.54 -5.34 0.65
CA LYS A 78 0.36 -4.66 -0.28
C LYS A 78 1.43 -3.83 0.44
N PRO A 79 2.51 -3.41 -0.25
CA PRO A 79 3.55 -2.55 0.34
C PRO A 79 2.94 -1.33 1.05
N GLY A 80 3.28 -1.17 2.33
CA GLY A 80 2.71 -0.12 3.19
C GLY A 80 1.36 -0.44 3.83
N GLY A 81 0.74 -1.57 3.52
CA GLY A 81 -0.60 -1.92 4.01
C GLY A 81 -1.68 -0.98 3.46
N PHE A 82 -2.80 -0.85 4.16
CA PHE A 82 -3.86 0.10 3.81
C PHE A 82 -3.46 1.50 4.26
N LEU A 83 -3.11 2.36 3.30
CA LEU A 83 -2.58 3.70 3.58
C LEU A 83 -3.69 4.71 3.90
N SER A 84 -4.90 4.47 3.38
CA SER A 84 -6.00 5.41 3.56
C SER A 84 -5.63 6.83 3.09
N ASN A 85 -6.23 7.83 3.68
CA ASN A 85 -5.90 9.23 3.41
C ASN A 85 -4.96 9.76 4.50
N ASP A 86 -3.73 9.25 4.53
CA ASP A 86 -2.76 9.58 5.56
C ASP A 86 -2.35 11.04 5.52
N ILE A 87 -2.37 11.66 6.70
CA ILE A 87 -2.01 13.07 6.91
C ILE A 87 -0.49 13.22 7.05
N MET A 88 0.25 12.12 7.27
CA MET A 88 1.69 12.15 7.52
C MET A 88 2.52 11.78 6.27
N PRO A 89 3.67 12.44 6.05
CA PRO A 89 4.62 12.01 5.04
C PRO A 89 5.13 10.57 5.30
N PRO A 90 5.33 9.72 4.26
CA PRO A 90 5.22 10.03 2.84
C PRO A 90 3.79 9.90 2.27
N GLY A 91 2.81 9.37 3.02
CA GLY A 91 1.45 9.11 2.55
C GLY A 91 0.76 10.34 1.96
N LEU A 92 0.99 11.53 2.55
CA LEU A 92 0.42 12.80 2.09
C LEU A 92 0.76 13.15 0.62
N TYR A 93 1.89 12.66 0.10
CA TYR A 93 2.33 12.95 -1.27
C TYR A 93 2.00 11.84 -2.27
N LEU A 94 1.30 10.79 -1.84
CA LEU A 94 0.93 9.64 -2.64
C LEU A 94 -0.53 9.73 -3.07
N ASP A 95 -0.79 10.12 -4.31
CA ASP A 95 -2.14 10.18 -4.86
C ASP A 95 -2.59 8.86 -5.50
N ASN A 96 -1.67 8.14 -6.15
CA ASN A 96 -1.98 6.95 -6.94
C ASN A 96 -2.49 5.79 -6.09
N ILE A 97 -1.79 5.44 -5.01
CA ILE A 97 -2.15 4.30 -4.16
C ILE A 97 -3.38 4.56 -3.30
N PRO A 98 -3.53 5.69 -2.59
CA PRO A 98 -4.76 5.99 -1.87
C PRO A 98 -6.02 6.03 -2.76
N ASN A 99 -5.91 6.55 -3.99
CA ASN A 99 -7.02 6.53 -4.94
C ASN A 99 -7.35 5.12 -5.43
N TRP A 100 -6.33 4.28 -5.67
CA TRP A 100 -6.52 2.87 -5.99
C TRP A 100 -7.20 2.13 -4.83
N GLU A 101 -6.73 2.31 -3.59
CA GLU A 101 -7.32 1.72 -2.38
C GLU A 101 -8.79 2.08 -2.21
N PHE A 102 -9.12 3.36 -2.40
CA PHE A 102 -10.50 3.82 -2.33
C PHE A 102 -11.36 3.15 -3.39
N GLY A 103 -10.90 3.07 -4.63
CA GLY A 103 -11.59 2.39 -5.71
C GLY A 103 -11.83 0.90 -5.42
N VAL A 104 -10.82 0.21 -4.94
CA VAL A 104 -10.92 -1.22 -4.54
C VAL A 104 -11.88 -1.39 -3.38
N LEU A 105 -11.80 -0.56 -2.35
CA LEU A 105 -12.69 -0.62 -1.19
C LEU A 105 -14.17 -0.46 -1.58
N VAL A 106 -14.46 0.48 -2.49
CA VAL A 106 -15.82 0.66 -3.02
C VAL A 106 -16.29 -0.60 -3.74
N GLN A 107 -15.46 -1.20 -4.59
CA GLN A 107 -15.80 -2.43 -5.30
C GLN A 107 -16.02 -3.61 -4.33
N VAL A 108 -15.15 -3.79 -3.35
CA VAL A 108 -15.30 -4.84 -2.32
C VAL A 108 -16.61 -4.67 -1.56
N ARG A 109 -16.93 -3.44 -1.16
CA ARG A 109 -18.19 -3.12 -0.46
C ARG A 109 -19.41 -3.45 -1.32
N ASP A 110 -19.44 -2.99 -2.56
CA ASP A 110 -20.60 -3.13 -3.43
C ASP A 110 -20.80 -4.60 -3.85
N PHE A 111 -19.70 -5.32 -4.08
CA PHE A 111 -19.74 -6.74 -4.38
C PHE A 111 -20.18 -7.58 -3.18
N SER A 112 -19.69 -7.27 -1.98
CA SER A 112 -20.13 -7.92 -0.74
C SER A 112 -21.61 -7.69 -0.46
N ARG A 113 -22.11 -6.49 -0.82
CA ARG A 113 -23.53 -6.17 -0.71
C ARG A 113 -24.37 -7.02 -1.67
N ALA A 114 -23.95 -7.13 -2.94
CA ALA A 114 -24.63 -7.96 -3.92
C ALA A 114 -24.71 -9.42 -3.46
N PHE A 115 -23.65 -9.99 -2.91
CA PHE A 115 -23.67 -11.35 -2.35
C PHE A 115 -24.65 -11.55 -1.21
N ARG A 116 -24.97 -10.52 -0.47
CA ARG A 116 -25.91 -10.61 0.66
C ARG A 116 -27.35 -10.48 0.23
N GLU A 117 -27.62 -9.78 -0.87
CA GLU A 117 -28.97 -9.45 -1.33
C GLU A 117 -29.54 -10.47 -2.33
N ASP A 118 -28.68 -11.33 -2.90
CA ASP A 118 -29.03 -12.45 -3.79
C ASP A 118 -29.15 -13.77 -3.01
#